data_2a81352e5c25403b1489a35186fac30e
#
_entry.id   2a81352e5c25403b1489a35186fac30e
#
_cell.length_a   1.000
_cell.length_b   1.000
_cell.length_c   1.000
_cell.angle_alpha   90.00
_cell.angle_beta   90.00
_cell.angle_gamma   90.00
#
_symmetry.space_group_name_H-M   'P 1'
#
loop_
_entity.id
_entity.type
_entity.pdbx_description
1 polymer ?
#
loop_
_entity_poly.entity_id
_entity_poly.type
_entity_poly.pdbx_seq_one_letter_code
_entity_poly.pdbx_strand_id
1 'polypeptide(L)'
;MKQKLKRFMAGFMAMLTLVGTLFTNGTTAFAASPQANIAFWNASVKNSGEVSELKPGFNHGKILYSILDGNSAYCMNFGLRADGGQLMNSYDDASTSMSAQQRKLLSYCLYYGFNSTQKVAPSNSQCDEYIATQAMVWVIVADIFGTGSGDSAARKLCNTAPSPASSYSYYEKLRDNINSSYSATLPSFASRRTSEAPTYELKWNESNQRFETTLSDSNGVLSDFDFSISGYSVDKNGNSITISSTSVNTTATTGTFTSNAGKVETTSSCVFWLTGKSGYQEFISERPTADPVKAYIKVKTENIGYGELTKTDEASGVKLSGAVYGIYSDSGCTNRVQTMTTDGNGYAKSAALVAGTYYVKEITAPKGYVLSGTVHTLTVKAGQTTGISATDKEQLGAITIYKEGEVLSSWNGSNFTYEKKKLSGATFKVTAGADIYKADGTKVYSAGDVVAESLTTGTDGQVVLSDLHLGTYVVTEIKSIDGYTINTTPQTVAVEYKDQTVTV
;
A
#
# COMPACT_ATOMS: atom_id res chain seq x y z
N MET A 1 31.92 29.69 -40.64
CA MET A 1 30.91 30.04 -39.62
C MET A 1 29.79 30.93 -40.18
N LYS A 2 30.12 32.09 -40.85
CA LYS A 2 29.11 33.02 -41.42
C LYS A 2 28.13 32.37 -42.43
N GLN A 3 28.56 31.39 -43.24
CA GLN A 3 27.70 30.72 -44.20
C GLN A 3 26.76 29.68 -43.63
N LYS A 4 27.16 28.99 -42.53
CA LYS A 4 26.28 28.06 -41.79
C LYS A 4 25.22 28.84 -40.97
N LEU A 5 25.61 30.01 -40.42
CA LEU A 5 24.69 30.88 -39.72
C LEU A 5 23.65 31.50 -40.65
N LYS A 6 24.05 31.90 -41.89
CA LYS A 6 23.11 32.40 -42.92
C LYS A 6 22.11 31.30 -43.37
N ARG A 7 22.55 30.06 -43.52
CA ARG A 7 21.66 28.92 -43.85
C ARG A 7 20.71 28.58 -42.71
N PHE A 8 21.20 28.69 -41.46
CA PHE A 8 20.39 28.50 -40.27
C PHE A 8 19.34 29.60 -40.08
N MET A 9 19.73 30.85 -40.26
CA MET A 9 18.83 32.00 -40.24
C MET A 9 17.81 31.97 -41.39
N ALA A 10 18.18 31.46 -42.57
CA ALA A 10 17.23 31.21 -43.67
C ALA A 10 16.23 30.08 -43.31
N GLY A 11 16.67 29.02 -42.62
CA GLY A 11 15.79 27.96 -42.10
C GLY A 11 14.83 28.46 -41.00
N PHE A 12 15.32 29.28 -40.07
CA PHE A 12 14.52 29.97 -39.08
C PHE A 12 13.44 30.87 -39.69
N MET A 13 13.80 31.61 -40.72
CA MET A 13 12.89 32.49 -41.46
C MET A 13 11.90 31.72 -42.35
N ALA A 14 12.33 30.61 -42.98
CA ALA A 14 11.43 29.76 -43.76
C ALA A 14 10.38 29.05 -42.86
N MET A 15 10.75 28.64 -41.64
CA MET A 15 9.83 28.04 -40.66
C MET A 15 8.82 29.07 -40.17
N LEU A 16 9.24 30.31 -39.85
CA LEU A 16 8.36 31.39 -39.47
C LEU A 16 7.40 31.83 -40.61
N THR A 17 7.81 31.72 -41.88
CA THR A 17 6.93 31.97 -43.02
C THR A 17 5.95 30.79 -43.25
N LEU A 18 6.34 29.57 -42.92
CA LEU A 18 5.47 28.40 -43.05
C LEU A 18 4.34 28.42 -42.01
N VAL A 19 4.64 28.86 -40.76
CA VAL A 19 3.64 29.05 -39.73
C VAL A 19 2.62 30.12 -40.13
N GLY A 20 3.07 31.23 -40.74
CA GLY A 20 2.17 32.29 -41.21
C GLY A 20 1.26 31.90 -42.38
N THR A 21 1.62 30.87 -43.15
CA THR A 21 0.82 30.44 -44.34
C THR A 21 -0.18 29.31 -44.01
N LEU A 22 -0.02 28.63 -42.89
CA LEU A 22 -0.92 27.54 -42.49
C LEU A 22 -2.24 28.03 -41.89
N PHE A 23 -2.34 29.31 -41.47
CA PHE A 23 -3.54 29.89 -40.89
C PHE A 23 -4.53 30.52 -41.88
N THR A 24 -4.30 30.46 -43.19
CA THR A 24 -5.11 31.18 -44.19
C THR A 24 -6.34 30.42 -44.71
N ASN A 25 -6.61 29.18 -44.30
CA ASN A 25 -7.71 28.39 -44.86
C ASN A 25 -8.61 27.71 -43.79
N GLY A 26 -9.04 28.48 -42.82
CA GLY A 26 -10.01 27.98 -41.83
C GLY A 26 -10.98 29.08 -41.41
N THR A 27 -12.00 29.39 -42.22
CA THR A 27 -13.16 30.15 -41.77
C THR A 27 -14.03 29.26 -40.88
N THR A 28 -13.59 28.97 -39.67
CA THR A 28 -14.52 28.53 -38.63
C THR A 28 -15.16 29.76 -38.03
N ALA A 29 -16.51 29.82 -38.05
CA ALA A 29 -17.28 30.86 -37.39
C ALA A 29 -16.98 30.77 -35.89
N PHE A 30 -16.13 31.67 -35.38
CA PHE A 30 -15.88 31.79 -33.96
C PHE A 30 -17.19 32.27 -33.27
N ALA A 31 -17.70 31.55 -32.29
CA ALA A 31 -18.60 32.09 -31.30
C ALA A 31 -18.00 33.38 -30.75
N ALA A 32 -18.80 34.44 -30.50
CA ALA A 32 -18.30 35.75 -30.10
C ALA A 32 -17.19 35.67 -29.04
N SER A 33 -15.95 35.64 -29.49
CA SER A 33 -14.76 35.58 -28.65
C SER A 33 -14.51 36.95 -28.07
N PRO A 34 -13.98 37.08 -26.84
CA PRO A 34 -13.56 38.34 -26.29
C PRO A 34 -12.69 39.12 -27.31
N GLN A 35 -13.00 40.38 -27.48
CA GLN A 35 -12.24 41.27 -28.38
C GLN A 35 -11.55 42.34 -27.58
N ALA A 36 -10.29 42.65 -27.93
CA ALA A 36 -9.53 43.72 -27.32
C ALA A 36 -8.71 44.48 -28.33
N ASN A 37 -8.48 45.76 -28.06
CA ASN A 37 -7.59 46.59 -28.88
C ASN A 37 -6.16 46.49 -28.37
N ILE A 38 -5.21 46.21 -29.28
CA ILE A 38 -3.80 46.20 -28.95
C ILE A 38 -3.26 47.61 -28.80
N ALA A 39 -2.49 47.91 -27.76
CA ALA A 39 -1.80 49.13 -27.55
C ALA A 39 -0.28 48.90 -27.54
N PHE A 40 0.44 49.86 -28.14
CA PHE A 40 1.90 49.77 -28.26
C PHE A 40 2.60 50.99 -27.65
N TRP A 41 3.76 50.75 -27.08
CA TRP A 41 4.71 51.75 -26.63
C TRP A 41 6.09 51.46 -27.22
N ASN A 42 6.86 52.51 -27.55
CA ASN A 42 8.20 52.30 -28.02
C ASN A 42 9.10 51.85 -26.87
N ALA A 43 9.64 50.66 -26.97
CA ALA A 43 10.75 50.26 -26.12
C ALA A 43 12.02 50.95 -26.63
N SER A 44 12.83 51.52 -25.75
CA SER A 44 14.15 52.08 -26.11
C SER A 44 15.03 50.93 -26.60
N VAL A 45 15.36 50.93 -27.88
CA VAL A 45 16.20 49.91 -28.49
C VAL A 45 17.58 50.46 -28.80
N LYS A 46 18.63 49.76 -28.31
CA LYS A 46 20.02 49.98 -28.73
C LYS A 46 20.32 48.98 -29.86
N ASN A 47 21.24 49.33 -30.74
CA ASN A 47 21.74 48.47 -31.81
C ASN A 47 20.66 48.01 -32.81
N SER A 48 19.85 48.92 -33.32
CA SER A 48 18.80 48.67 -34.31
C SER A 48 19.27 47.91 -35.57
N GLY A 49 20.55 47.98 -35.91
CA GLY A 49 21.16 47.26 -37.02
C GLY A 49 21.15 45.74 -36.85
N GLU A 50 21.17 45.21 -35.65
CA GLU A 50 21.11 43.77 -35.41
C GLU A 50 19.70 43.16 -35.67
N VAL A 51 18.64 43.92 -35.45
CA VAL A 51 17.26 43.53 -35.73
C VAL A 51 17.04 43.41 -37.24
N SER A 52 17.66 44.33 -38.03
CA SER A 52 17.59 44.25 -39.51
C SER A 52 18.42 43.12 -40.11
N GLU A 53 19.42 42.59 -39.41
CA GLU A 53 20.12 41.36 -39.78
C GLU A 53 19.26 40.08 -39.61
N LEU A 54 18.31 40.11 -38.68
CA LEU A 54 17.40 38.99 -38.45
C LEU A 54 16.37 38.87 -39.59
N LYS A 55 15.98 39.99 -40.21
CA LYS A 55 15.11 40.02 -41.41
C LYS A 55 15.51 41.13 -42.36
N PRO A 56 16.09 40.81 -43.56
CA PRO A 56 16.35 41.79 -44.59
C PRO A 56 15.05 42.53 -44.99
N GLY A 57 15.07 43.86 -44.96
CA GLY A 57 13.91 44.70 -45.24
C GLY A 57 13.04 45.10 -44.04
N PHE A 58 13.43 44.71 -42.85
CA PHE A 58 12.78 45.19 -41.62
C PHE A 58 13.28 46.58 -41.23
N ASN A 59 12.54 47.60 -41.60
CA ASN A 59 12.95 49.01 -41.49
C ASN A 59 12.62 49.65 -40.12
N HIS A 60 12.08 48.93 -39.15
CA HIS A 60 11.72 49.47 -37.87
C HIS A 60 12.59 48.87 -36.75
N GLY A 61 13.71 49.50 -36.47
CA GLY A 61 14.62 49.08 -35.40
C GLY A 61 14.05 49.22 -33.97
N LYS A 62 12.80 48.78 -33.77
CA LYS A 62 12.11 48.90 -32.50
C LYS A 62 11.33 47.63 -32.20
N ILE A 63 11.54 47.08 -31.01
CA ILE A 63 10.62 46.11 -30.42
C ILE A 63 9.54 46.94 -29.70
N LEU A 64 8.28 46.67 -30.03
CA LEU A 64 7.16 47.37 -29.44
C LEU A 64 6.71 46.65 -28.16
N TYR A 65 6.66 47.36 -27.03
CA TYR A 65 5.98 46.91 -25.85
C TYR A 65 4.46 46.88 -26.15
N SER A 66 3.85 45.75 -25.99
CA SER A 66 2.45 45.52 -26.35
C SER A 66 1.60 45.19 -25.12
N ILE A 67 0.43 45.77 -25.04
CA ILE A 67 -0.59 45.44 -24.05
C ILE A 67 -1.87 45.05 -24.77
N LEU A 68 -2.45 43.93 -24.38
CA LEU A 68 -3.69 43.40 -24.92
C LEU A 68 -4.51 42.85 -23.77
N ASP A 69 -5.78 43.27 -23.68
CA ASP A 69 -6.70 42.89 -22.61
C ASP A 69 -6.10 43.07 -21.19
N GLY A 70 -5.38 44.17 -20.99
CA GLY A 70 -4.79 44.51 -19.69
C GLY A 70 -3.53 43.73 -19.32
N ASN A 71 -3.01 42.86 -20.15
CA ASN A 71 -1.79 42.08 -19.92
C ASN A 71 -0.70 42.41 -20.93
N SER A 72 0.57 42.19 -20.60
CA SER A 72 1.66 42.24 -21.56
C SER A 72 1.40 41.22 -22.67
N ALA A 73 1.49 41.67 -23.90
CA ALA A 73 1.31 40.83 -25.08
C ALA A 73 2.63 40.66 -25.83
N TYR A 74 2.86 39.47 -26.35
CA TYR A 74 4.08 39.10 -27.06
C TYR A 74 3.77 38.67 -28.49
N CYS A 75 4.53 39.19 -29.39
CA CYS A 75 4.43 38.87 -30.80
C CYS A 75 4.86 37.43 -31.09
N MET A 76 4.05 36.67 -31.79
CA MET A 76 4.38 35.32 -32.19
C MET A 76 5.09 35.23 -33.55
N ASN A 77 4.79 36.17 -34.48
CA ASN A 77 5.30 36.16 -35.85
C ASN A 77 6.37 37.24 -36.03
N PHE A 78 7.61 36.84 -36.06
CA PHE A 78 8.71 37.80 -36.26
C PHE A 78 8.62 38.52 -37.61
N GLY A 79 8.62 39.84 -37.56
CA GLY A 79 8.70 40.70 -38.75
C GLY A 79 7.41 40.86 -39.56
N LEU A 80 6.23 40.49 -39.00
CA LEU A 80 4.96 40.90 -39.56
C LEU A 80 4.52 42.27 -38.99
N ARG A 81 3.57 42.92 -39.67
CA ARG A 81 3.05 44.24 -39.30
C ARG A 81 2.18 44.17 -38.08
N ALA A 82 2.31 45.15 -37.18
CA ALA A 82 1.42 45.37 -36.08
C ALA A 82 1.01 46.85 -36.04
N ASP A 83 -0.31 47.11 -35.95
CA ASP A 83 -0.85 48.46 -35.90
C ASP A 83 -1.53 48.70 -34.55
N GLY A 84 -1.22 49.83 -33.88
CA GLY A 84 -1.83 50.21 -32.65
C GLY A 84 -3.32 50.49 -32.81
N GLY A 85 -4.13 50.14 -31.79
CA GLY A 85 -5.58 50.26 -31.80
C GLY A 85 -6.31 49.23 -32.66
N GLN A 86 -5.59 48.23 -33.20
CA GLN A 86 -6.20 47.17 -33.99
C GLN A 86 -7.04 46.25 -33.10
N LEU A 87 -8.25 45.91 -33.57
CA LEU A 87 -9.10 44.94 -32.88
C LEU A 87 -8.58 43.52 -33.15
N MET A 88 -8.38 42.79 -32.05
CA MET A 88 -7.92 41.41 -32.03
C MET A 88 -9.02 40.52 -31.46
N ASN A 89 -9.13 39.30 -31.99
CA ASN A 89 -10.02 38.26 -31.46
C ASN A 89 -9.19 37.21 -30.70
N SER A 90 -9.64 36.80 -29.54
CA SER A 90 -9.01 35.69 -28.84
C SER A 90 -9.44 34.33 -29.40
N TYR A 91 -8.61 33.34 -29.26
CA TYR A 91 -8.91 31.95 -29.55
C TYR A 91 -8.16 31.03 -28.57
N ASP A 92 -8.63 29.82 -28.39
CA ASP A 92 -7.98 28.86 -27.53
C ASP A 92 -6.72 28.24 -28.19
N ASP A 93 -5.91 27.59 -27.40
CA ASP A 93 -4.66 26.96 -27.84
C ASP A 93 -4.89 25.69 -28.69
N ALA A 94 -6.09 25.13 -28.68
CA ALA A 94 -6.42 23.93 -29.48
C ALA A 94 -6.49 24.22 -30.97
N SER A 95 -6.75 25.48 -31.37
CA SER A 95 -6.85 25.91 -32.76
C SER A 95 -5.48 26.25 -33.40
N THR A 96 -4.39 26.17 -32.64
CA THR A 96 -3.03 26.50 -33.16
C THR A 96 -2.34 25.29 -33.79
N SER A 97 -1.39 25.57 -34.72
CA SER A 97 -0.53 24.53 -35.30
C SER A 97 0.61 24.07 -34.38
N MET A 98 0.75 24.68 -33.18
CA MET A 98 1.82 24.38 -32.25
C MET A 98 1.60 23.03 -31.55
N SER A 99 2.70 22.34 -31.27
CA SER A 99 2.69 21.12 -30.46
C SER A 99 2.24 21.39 -29.03
N ALA A 100 1.73 20.36 -28.35
CA ALA A 100 1.38 20.45 -26.93
C ALA A 100 2.59 20.87 -26.06
N GLN A 101 3.79 20.47 -26.47
CA GLN A 101 5.04 20.86 -25.83
C GLN A 101 5.28 22.37 -25.95
N GLN A 102 5.20 22.93 -27.15
CA GLN A 102 5.37 24.36 -27.37
C GLN A 102 4.36 25.18 -26.58
N ARG A 103 3.08 24.78 -26.60
CA ARG A 103 2.02 25.44 -25.81
C ARG A 103 2.32 25.42 -24.32
N LYS A 104 2.78 24.29 -23.79
CA LYS A 104 3.16 24.17 -22.39
C LYS A 104 4.38 25.03 -22.05
N LEU A 105 5.40 25.06 -22.90
CA LEU A 105 6.56 25.91 -22.72
C LEU A 105 6.19 27.42 -22.77
N LEU A 106 5.27 27.81 -23.65
CA LEU A 106 4.74 29.18 -23.69
C LEU A 106 4.00 29.55 -22.41
N SER A 107 3.21 28.64 -21.84
CA SER A 107 2.55 28.90 -20.57
C SER A 107 3.54 29.13 -19.43
N TYR A 108 4.64 28.37 -19.37
CA TYR A 108 5.71 28.65 -18.41
C TYR A 108 6.45 29.97 -18.73
N CYS A 109 6.67 30.26 -20.02
CA CYS A 109 7.31 31.51 -20.45
C CYS A 109 6.50 32.72 -19.97
N LEU A 110 5.19 32.73 -20.13
CA LEU A 110 4.34 33.82 -19.66
C LEU A 110 4.19 33.84 -18.13
N TYR A 111 4.22 32.69 -17.48
CA TYR A 111 4.18 32.62 -16.02
C TYR A 111 5.41 33.24 -15.35
N TYR A 112 6.62 32.89 -15.84
CA TYR A 112 7.88 33.40 -15.27
C TYR A 112 8.34 34.71 -15.91
N GLY A 113 7.86 35.02 -17.12
CA GLY A 113 8.26 36.17 -17.90
C GLY A 113 7.73 37.49 -17.34
N PHE A 114 8.18 38.55 -17.96
CA PHE A 114 7.73 39.89 -17.63
C PHE A 114 6.23 40.01 -17.92
N ASN A 115 5.48 40.59 -16.97
CA ASN A 115 4.10 40.96 -17.17
C ASN A 115 3.80 42.29 -16.48
N SER A 116 3.12 43.17 -17.18
CA SER A 116 2.69 44.46 -16.65
C SER A 116 1.32 44.79 -17.20
N THR A 117 0.48 45.33 -16.34
CA THR A 117 -0.85 45.88 -16.68
C THR A 117 -0.82 47.37 -16.95
N GLN A 118 0.36 48.00 -16.82
CA GLN A 118 0.50 49.45 -16.97
C GLN A 118 0.51 49.86 -18.44
N LYS A 119 -0.43 50.74 -18.82
CA LYS A 119 -0.58 51.32 -20.16
C LYS A 119 0.28 52.56 -20.32
N VAL A 120 1.55 52.47 -19.98
CA VAL A 120 2.55 53.55 -20.07
C VAL A 120 3.86 53.03 -20.69
N ALA A 121 4.68 53.92 -21.20
CA ALA A 121 6.00 53.53 -21.71
C ALA A 121 6.79 52.82 -20.60
N PRO A 122 7.37 51.63 -20.85
CA PRO A 122 8.10 50.88 -19.86
C PRO A 122 9.43 51.58 -19.53
N SER A 123 9.90 51.43 -18.28
CA SER A 123 11.25 51.82 -17.90
C SER A 123 12.30 50.99 -18.66
N ASN A 124 13.58 51.42 -18.65
CA ASN A 124 14.65 50.66 -19.31
C ASN A 124 14.77 49.23 -18.76
N SER A 125 14.66 49.05 -17.43
CA SER A 125 14.70 47.72 -16.82
C SER A 125 13.51 46.85 -17.29
N GLN A 126 12.31 47.40 -17.34
CA GLN A 126 11.12 46.74 -17.86
C GLN A 126 11.25 46.38 -19.34
N CYS A 127 11.92 47.25 -20.14
CA CYS A 127 12.25 46.93 -21.53
C CYS A 127 13.20 45.72 -21.64
N ASP A 128 14.24 45.67 -20.80
CA ASP A 128 15.20 44.57 -20.76
C ASP A 128 14.50 43.23 -20.50
N GLU A 129 13.61 43.19 -19.51
CA GLU A 129 12.83 42.01 -19.14
C GLU A 129 11.79 41.62 -20.21
N TYR A 130 11.06 42.59 -20.78
CA TYR A 130 10.11 42.38 -21.85
C TYR A 130 10.78 41.81 -23.11
N ILE A 131 11.92 42.38 -23.51
CA ILE A 131 12.68 41.93 -24.68
C ILE A 131 13.19 40.48 -24.47
N ALA A 132 13.67 40.17 -23.28
CA ALA A 132 14.08 38.80 -22.94
C ALA A 132 12.94 37.81 -23.02
N THR A 133 11.74 38.17 -22.51
CA THR A 133 10.54 37.34 -22.58
C THR A 133 10.07 37.17 -24.03
N GLN A 134 10.07 38.25 -24.82
CA GLN A 134 9.77 38.19 -26.24
C GLN A 134 10.76 37.28 -27.00
N ALA A 135 12.04 37.35 -26.69
CA ALA A 135 13.05 36.43 -27.24
C ALA A 135 12.74 34.97 -26.90
N MET A 136 12.33 34.71 -25.68
CA MET A 136 11.93 33.37 -25.25
C MET A 136 10.70 32.87 -26.02
N VAL A 137 9.67 33.70 -26.19
CA VAL A 137 8.47 33.35 -27.01
C VAL A 137 8.90 32.93 -28.42
N TRP A 138 9.76 33.68 -29.07
CA TRP A 138 10.23 33.34 -30.43
C TRP A 138 11.07 32.08 -30.49
N VAL A 139 11.92 31.82 -29.49
CA VAL A 139 12.72 30.59 -29.38
C VAL A 139 11.81 29.36 -29.24
N ILE A 140 10.73 29.47 -28.46
CA ILE A 140 9.75 28.38 -28.26
C ILE A 140 8.92 28.17 -29.55
N VAL A 141 8.39 29.22 -30.15
CA VAL A 141 7.61 29.16 -31.37
C VAL A 141 8.43 28.56 -32.52
N ALA A 142 9.73 28.88 -32.59
CA ALA A 142 10.66 28.34 -33.60
C ALA A 142 11.12 26.89 -33.32
N ASP A 143 10.66 26.27 -32.23
CA ASP A 143 11.04 24.90 -31.80
C ASP A 143 12.56 24.71 -31.56
N ILE A 144 13.24 25.72 -31.08
CA ILE A 144 14.69 25.69 -30.77
C ILE A 144 15.01 25.92 -29.29
N PHE A 145 14.01 25.83 -28.41
CA PHE A 145 14.19 25.94 -26.98
C PHE A 145 15.15 24.85 -26.45
N GLY A 146 16.05 25.26 -25.57
CA GLY A 146 17.05 24.34 -24.99
C GLY A 146 18.19 23.96 -25.93
N THR A 147 18.32 24.60 -27.08
CA THR A 147 19.43 24.38 -28.06
C THR A 147 20.40 25.53 -28.03
N GLY A 148 21.69 25.28 -28.39
CA GLY A 148 22.67 26.36 -28.54
C GLY A 148 22.29 27.38 -29.63
N SER A 149 21.46 26.99 -30.59
CA SER A 149 20.91 27.86 -31.62
C SER A 149 19.85 28.80 -31.04
N GLY A 150 19.01 28.32 -30.09
CA GLY A 150 18.04 29.11 -29.38
C GLY A 150 18.73 30.19 -28.53
N ASP A 151 19.74 29.81 -27.77
CA ASP A 151 20.51 30.74 -26.95
C ASP A 151 21.23 31.79 -27.78
N SER A 152 21.78 31.41 -28.96
CA SER A 152 22.41 32.34 -29.91
C SER A 152 21.40 33.34 -30.49
N ALA A 153 20.21 32.88 -30.86
CA ALA A 153 19.13 33.76 -31.34
C ALA A 153 18.64 34.71 -30.26
N ALA A 154 18.41 34.21 -29.06
CA ALA A 154 17.98 35.02 -27.91
C ALA A 154 19.02 36.10 -27.56
N ARG A 155 20.32 35.78 -27.55
CA ARG A 155 21.39 36.74 -27.30
C ARG A 155 21.35 37.89 -28.29
N LYS A 156 21.15 37.60 -29.59
CA LYS A 156 21.02 38.64 -30.62
C LYS A 156 19.83 39.57 -30.37
N LEU A 157 18.69 38.99 -30.00
CA LEU A 157 17.48 39.76 -29.68
C LEU A 157 17.67 40.63 -28.44
N CYS A 158 18.27 40.06 -27.38
CA CYS A 158 18.59 40.82 -26.15
C CYS A 158 19.59 41.94 -26.39
N ASN A 159 20.47 41.85 -27.41
CA ASN A 159 21.38 42.95 -27.80
C ASN A 159 20.63 44.20 -28.24
N THR A 160 19.36 44.13 -28.58
CA THR A 160 18.51 45.26 -28.93
C THR A 160 17.95 46.02 -27.74
N ALA A 161 18.09 45.46 -26.54
CA ALA A 161 17.59 46.04 -25.29
C ALA A 161 18.39 47.25 -24.80
N PRO A 162 17.81 48.13 -23.95
CA PRO A 162 18.53 49.23 -23.35
C PRO A 162 19.81 48.78 -22.62
N SER A 163 19.76 47.65 -21.95
CA SER A 163 20.89 47.03 -21.24
C SER A 163 21.05 45.57 -21.70
N PRO A 164 21.77 45.29 -22.80
CA PRO A 164 21.85 43.97 -23.42
C PRO A 164 22.27 42.86 -22.46
N ALA A 165 23.25 43.12 -21.58
CA ALA A 165 23.70 42.11 -20.61
C ALA A 165 22.62 41.76 -19.57
N SER A 166 21.86 42.77 -19.11
CA SER A 166 20.75 42.58 -18.17
C SER A 166 19.62 41.81 -18.81
N SER A 167 19.25 42.15 -20.05
CA SER A 167 18.22 41.43 -20.82
C SER A 167 18.58 39.97 -21.05
N TYR A 168 19.81 39.66 -21.47
CA TYR A 168 20.26 38.32 -21.67
C TYR A 168 20.35 37.52 -20.36
N SER A 169 20.80 38.13 -19.28
CA SER A 169 20.76 37.49 -17.94
C SER A 169 19.35 37.16 -17.48
N TYR A 170 18.36 37.99 -17.79
CA TYR A 170 16.96 37.71 -17.53
C TYR A 170 16.45 36.54 -18.38
N TYR A 171 16.82 36.50 -19.68
CA TYR A 171 16.53 35.34 -20.55
C TYR A 171 17.08 34.03 -19.98
N GLU A 172 18.33 34.04 -19.50
CA GLU A 172 18.94 32.84 -18.91
C GLU A 172 18.18 32.36 -17.68
N LYS A 173 17.84 33.27 -16.77
CA LYS A 173 17.00 32.96 -15.58
C LYS A 173 15.64 32.42 -15.98
N LEU A 174 15.00 33.03 -16.99
CA LEU A 174 13.71 32.58 -17.51
C LEU A 174 13.80 31.16 -18.09
N ARG A 175 14.82 30.88 -18.91
CA ARG A 175 15.12 29.56 -19.44
C ARG A 175 15.29 28.53 -18.34
N ASP A 176 16.08 28.85 -17.30
CA ASP A 176 16.38 27.94 -16.21
C ASP A 176 15.12 27.65 -15.35
N ASN A 177 14.29 28.65 -15.10
CA ASN A 177 13.01 28.51 -14.41
C ASN A 177 12.04 27.60 -15.22
N ILE A 178 11.94 27.82 -16.53
CA ILE A 178 11.12 27.00 -17.41
C ILE A 178 11.60 25.53 -17.37
N ASN A 179 12.92 25.31 -17.53
CA ASN A 179 13.50 23.97 -17.50
C ASN A 179 13.26 23.28 -16.16
N SER A 180 13.49 23.98 -15.04
CA SER A 180 13.33 23.38 -13.72
C SER A 180 11.90 22.94 -13.44
N SER A 181 10.91 23.62 -14.01
CA SER A 181 9.49 23.26 -13.86
C SER A 181 8.99 22.27 -14.89
N TYR A 182 9.29 22.52 -16.18
CA TYR A 182 8.86 21.66 -17.28
C TYR A 182 9.46 20.26 -17.20
N SER A 183 10.76 20.15 -16.90
CA SER A 183 11.53 18.91 -16.78
C SER A 183 11.75 18.52 -15.32
N ALA A 184 10.89 18.93 -14.40
CA ALA A 184 11.06 18.63 -12.98
C ALA A 184 11.19 17.12 -12.76
N THR A 185 12.35 16.69 -12.25
CA THR A 185 12.59 15.34 -11.81
C THR A 185 11.72 15.06 -10.59
N LEU A 186 11.02 13.95 -10.60
CA LEU A 186 10.18 13.49 -9.49
C LEU A 186 10.90 12.42 -8.67
N PRO A 187 10.48 12.14 -7.42
CA PRO A 187 10.95 10.95 -6.73
C PRO A 187 10.75 9.71 -7.60
N SER A 188 11.76 8.85 -7.70
CA SER A 188 11.83 7.73 -8.67
C SER A 188 10.69 6.71 -8.52
N PHE A 189 10.08 6.67 -7.35
CA PHE A 189 8.98 5.78 -7.00
C PHE A 189 7.59 6.45 -7.11
N ALA A 190 7.48 7.67 -7.65
CA ALA A 190 6.23 8.41 -7.76
C ALA A 190 5.90 8.77 -9.23
N SER A 191 4.64 9.06 -9.53
CA SER A 191 4.17 9.44 -10.85
C SER A 191 3.56 10.84 -10.83
N ARG A 192 3.64 11.55 -11.95
CA ARG A 192 3.04 12.89 -12.12
C ARG A 192 1.51 12.86 -12.12
N ARG A 193 0.91 11.71 -12.43
CA ARG A 193 -0.55 11.56 -12.53
C ARG A 193 -1.08 10.57 -11.50
N THR A 194 -2.20 10.89 -10.87
CA THR A 194 -2.87 9.99 -9.91
C THR A 194 -3.34 8.67 -10.55
N SER A 195 -3.71 8.69 -11.85
CA SER A 195 -4.10 7.48 -12.59
C SER A 195 -2.94 6.51 -12.80
N GLU A 196 -1.71 7.01 -12.89
CA GLU A 196 -0.47 6.26 -13.12
C GLU A 196 0.31 6.02 -11.81
N ALA A 197 -0.21 6.51 -10.68
CA ALA A 197 0.47 6.41 -9.39
C ALA A 197 0.68 4.94 -8.98
N PRO A 198 1.92 4.51 -8.75
CA PRO A 198 2.22 3.15 -8.30
C PRO A 198 1.62 2.90 -6.92
N THR A 199 1.21 1.66 -6.67
CA THR A 199 0.64 1.24 -5.38
C THR A 199 1.65 0.41 -4.61
N TYR A 200 1.91 0.82 -3.37
CA TYR A 200 2.79 0.13 -2.43
C TYR A 200 1.98 -0.50 -1.31
N GLU A 201 2.34 -1.72 -0.95
CA GLU A 201 1.72 -2.44 0.15
C GLU A 201 2.61 -2.38 1.38
N LEU A 202 2.06 -1.86 2.48
CA LEU A 202 2.71 -1.85 3.78
C LEU A 202 2.56 -3.24 4.39
N LYS A 203 3.69 -3.86 4.78
CA LYS A 203 3.74 -5.17 5.42
C LYS A 203 3.70 -5.03 6.93
N TRP A 204 3.07 -6.01 7.60
CA TRP A 204 3.08 -6.07 9.05
C TRP A 204 4.49 -6.36 9.57
N ASN A 205 4.98 -5.47 10.44
CA ASN A 205 6.23 -5.66 11.15
C ASN A 205 5.93 -6.01 12.62
N GLU A 206 6.18 -7.27 12.97
CA GLU A 206 5.90 -7.80 14.32
C GLU A 206 6.73 -7.10 15.40
N SER A 207 7.96 -6.73 15.10
CA SER A 207 8.84 -6.04 16.06
C SER A 207 8.38 -4.62 16.35
N ASN A 208 7.84 -3.92 15.35
CA ASN A 208 7.37 -2.54 15.44
C ASN A 208 5.87 -2.44 15.72
N GLN A 209 5.14 -3.57 15.71
CA GLN A 209 3.68 -3.65 15.88
C GLN A 209 2.92 -2.67 14.97
N ARG A 210 3.35 -2.57 13.70
CA ARG A 210 2.75 -1.70 12.70
C ARG A 210 2.98 -2.22 11.28
N PHE A 211 2.15 -1.79 10.36
CA PHE A 211 2.40 -1.93 8.94
C PHE A 211 3.41 -0.88 8.48
N GLU A 212 4.39 -1.22 7.69
CA GLU A 212 5.35 -0.26 7.17
C GLU A 212 5.92 -0.67 5.81
N THR A 213 6.39 0.32 5.07
CA THR A 213 7.19 0.18 3.85
C THR A 213 8.17 1.33 3.76
N THR A 214 9.36 1.07 3.23
CA THR A 214 10.38 2.09 2.98
C THR A 214 10.64 2.18 1.49
N LEU A 215 10.53 3.39 0.94
CA LEU A 215 10.78 3.69 -0.47
C LEU A 215 12.02 4.55 -0.57
N SER A 216 12.95 4.19 -1.48
CA SER A 216 14.21 4.90 -1.71
C SER A 216 14.18 5.61 -3.05
N ASP A 217 14.51 6.90 -3.04
CA ASP A 217 14.57 7.74 -4.23
C ASP A 217 15.95 7.67 -4.88
N SER A 218 16.04 6.97 -6.02
CA SER A 218 17.27 6.89 -6.80
C SER A 218 17.57 8.17 -7.59
N ASN A 219 16.60 9.08 -7.71
CA ASN A 219 16.79 10.36 -8.38
C ASN A 219 17.37 11.42 -7.45
N GLY A 220 17.36 11.19 -6.14
CA GLY A 220 17.97 12.07 -5.15
C GLY A 220 17.24 13.40 -4.96
N VAL A 221 15.97 13.50 -5.33
CA VAL A 221 15.17 14.73 -5.29
C VAL A 221 14.12 14.77 -4.19
N LEU A 222 14.12 13.78 -3.30
CA LEU A 222 13.12 13.66 -2.25
C LEU A 222 13.11 14.87 -1.29
N SER A 223 14.26 15.54 -1.11
CA SER A 223 14.38 16.76 -0.32
C SER A 223 13.60 17.95 -0.91
N ASP A 224 13.36 17.96 -2.22
CA ASP A 224 12.66 19.03 -2.94
C ASP A 224 11.14 18.95 -2.83
N PHE A 225 10.62 17.94 -2.14
CA PHE A 225 9.19 17.68 -2.03
C PHE A 225 8.76 17.47 -0.58
N ASP A 226 7.64 18.07 -0.21
CA ASP A 226 6.89 17.74 0.98
C ASP A 226 5.90 16.63 0.66
N PHE A 227 5.80 15.63 1.54
CA PHE A 227 4.90 14.50 1.36
C PHE A 227 3.77 14.50 2.38
N SER A 228 2.56 14.28 1.93
CA SER A 228 1.39 14.14 2.78
C SER A 228 0.51 12.96 2.34
N ILE A 229 -0.01 12.24 3.32
CA ILE A 229 -0.97 11.17 3.12
C ILE A 229 -1.86 11.03 4.36
N SER A 230 -3.15 10.91 4.16
CA SER A 230 -4.12 10.83 5.28
C SER A 230 -4.13 9.44 5.89
N GLY A 231 -4.10 9.35 7.23
CA GLY A 231 -4.22 8.09 7.99
C GLY A 231 -2.94 7.27 8.08
N TYR A 232 -1.79 7.83 7.71
CA TYR A 232 -0.48 7.20 7.80
C TYR A 232 0.53 8.12 8.47
N SER A 233 1.50 7.52 9.15
CA SER A 233 2.68 8.22 9.65
C SER A 233 3.78 8.16 8.59
N VAL A 234 4.56 9.24 8.52
CA VAL A 234 5.62 9.41 7.52
C VAL A 234 6.91 9.81 8.21
N ASP A 235 7.98 9.11 7.92
CA ASP A 235 9.34 9.43 8.36
C ASP A 235 10.25 9.53 7.14
N LYS A 236 10.91 10.68 6.98
CA LYS A 236 11.77 11.00 5.85
C LYS A 236 13.21 11.05 6.32
N ASN A 237 14.05 10.21 5.77
CA ASN A 237 15.47 10.11 6.11
C ASN A 237 16.34 10.10 4.86
N GLY A 238 16.96 11.24 4.57
CA GLY A 238 17.76 11.44 3.35
C GLY A 238 16.93 11.17 2.09
N ASN A 239 17.38 10.24 1.27
CA ASN A 239 16.71 9.84 0.04
C ASN A 239 15.68 8.71 0.23
N SER A 240 15.25 8.43 1.45
CA SER A 240 14.27 7.40 1.75
C SER A 240 13.10 7.97 2.54
N ILE A 241 11.93 7.36 2.33
CA ILE A 241 10.70 7.66 3.07
C ILE A 241 10.10 6.38 3.60
N THR A 242 9.86 6.32 4.90
CA THR A 242 9.13 5.22 5.55
C THR A 242 7.71 5.64 5.81
N ILE A 243 6.76 4.88 5.30
CA ILE A 243 5.32 5.10 5.51
C ILE A 243 4.81 3.98 6.40
N SER A 244 4.07 4.32 7.46
CA SER A 244 3.58 3.35 8.43
C SER A 244 2.17 3.64 8.92
N SER A 245 1.48 2.58 9.41
CA SER A 245 0.14 2.64 10.01
C SER A 245 -0.04 1.53 11.03
N THR A 246 -0.74 1.79 12.13
CA THR A 246 -1.19 0.77 13.09
C THR A 246 -2.56 0.18 12.72
N SER A 247 -3.24 0.77 11.75
CA SER A 247 -4.58 0.34 11.31
C SER A 247 -4.50 -0.39 9.97
N VAL A 248 -5.35 -1.41 9.82
CA VAL A 248 -5.55 -2.10 8.53
C VAL A 248 -6.33 -1.18 7.58
N ASN A 249 -5.78 -0.91 6.43
CA ASN A 249 -6.44 -0.20 5.34
C ASN A 249 -6.12 -0.90 4.00
N THR A 250 -7.04 -1.74 3.55
CA THR A 250 -6.90 -2.52 2.31
C THR A 250 -7.25 -1.73 1.05
N THR A 251 -7.89 -0.56 1.20
CA THR A 251 -8.16 0.36 0.11
C THR A 251 -6.96 1.27 -0.11
N ALA A 252 -6.53 1.40 -1.37
CA ALA A 252 -5.38 2.23 -1.70
C ALA A 252 -5.69 3.72 -1.45
N THR A 253 -4.90 4.35 -0.59
CA THR A 253 -4.95 5.78 -0.27
C THR A 253 -3.87 6.51 -1.06
N THR A 254 -4.22 7.64 -1.67
CA THR A 254 -3.29 8.46 -2.45
C THR A 254 -2.47 9.37 -1.53
N GLY A 255 -1.15 9.26 -1.64
CA GLY A 255 -0.18 10.18 -1.06
C GLY A 255 0.31 11.18 -2.11
N THR A 256 0.53 12.41 -1.69
CA THR A 256 0.92 13.52 -2.56
C THR A 256 2.26 14.10 -2.14
N PHE A 257 3.18 14.15 -3.07
CA PHE A 257 4.41 14.93 -3.01
C PHE A 257 4.13 16.30 -3.62
N THR A 258 4.47 17.36 -2.91
CA THR A 258 4.31 18.73 -3.38
C THR A 258 5.66 19.42 -3.37
N SER A 259 6.09 19.99 -4.49
CA SER A 259 7.39 20.65 -4.60
C SER A 259 7.48 21.84 -3.67
N ASN A 260 8.55 21.93 -2.86
CA ASN A 260 8.92 23.05 -2.01
C ASN A 260 10.07 23.90 -2.58
N ALA A 261 10.69 23.46 -3.69
CA ALA A 261 11.86 24.08 -4.31
C ALA A 261 11.50 25.11 -5.41
N GLY A 262 10.31 25.72 -5.36
CA GLY A 262 9.89 26.72 -6.35
C GLY A 262 9.54 26.18 -7.74
N LYS A 263 9.54 24.88 -7.93
CA LYS A 263 9.10 24.23 -9.18
C LYS A 263 7.57 24.24 -9.26
N VAL A 264 7.03 24.73 -10.37
CA VAL A 264 5.58 24.87 -10.55
C VAL A 264 5.09 24.16 -11.80
N GLU A 265 3.80 23.90 -11.86
CA GLU A 265 3.09 23.41 -13.05
C GLU A 265 1.98 24.40 -13.40
N THR A 266 2.01 24.94 -14.64
CA THR A 266 0.97 25.87 -15.09
C THR A 266 -0.37 25.14 -15.25
N THR A 267 -1.42 25.72 -14.68
CA THR A 267 -2.76 25.13 -14.60
C THR A 267 -3.76 25.76 -15.57
N SER A 268 -3.40 26.92 -16.16
CA SER A 268 -4.16 27.57 -17.23
C SER A 268 -3.31 27.76 -18.48
N SER A 269 -3.96 27.84 -19.62
CA SER A 269 -3.34 28.15 -20.89
C SER A 269 -3.13 29.65 -21.06
N CYS A 270 -2.21 30.03 -21.95
CA CYS A 270 -2.13 31.38 -22.45
C CYS A 270 -3.21 31.66 -23.49
N VAL A 271 -3.54 32.93 -23.69
CA VAL A 271 -4.55 33.38 -24.68
C VAL A 271 -3.87 33.83 -25.94
N PHE A 272 -4.33 33.33 -27.06
CA PHE A 272 -3.85 33.68 -28.41
C PHE A 272 -4.78 34.69 -29.04
N TRP A 273 -4.22 35.62 -29.83
CA TRP A 273 -4.95 36.74 -30.42
C TRP A 273 -4.60 36.91 -31.90
N LEU A 274 -5.64 36.96 -32.74
CA LEU A 274 -5.50 37.21 -34.17
C LEU A 274 -6.29 38.44 -34.63
N THR A 275 -5.82 39.06 -35.69
CA THR A 275 -6.56 40.13 -36.38
C THR A 275 -7.52 39.62 -37.43
N GLY A 276 -7.37 38.37 -37.89
CA GLY A 276 -8.04 37.84 -39.09
C GLY A 276 -7.56 38.43 -40.38
N LYS A 277 -6.51 39.26 -40.37
CA LYS A 277 -5.92 39.89 -41.56
C LYS A 277 -4.61 39.22 -41.94
N SER A 278 -4.44 38.82 -43.19
CA SER A 278 -3.20 38.26 -43.69
C SER A 278 -2.07 39.30 -43.64
N GLY A 279 -0.87 38.86 -43.27
CA GLY A 279 0.33 39.71 -43.16
C GLY A 279 0.45 40.53 -41.87
N TYR A 280 -0.45 40.32 -40.90
CA TYR A 280 -0.38 40.94 -39.58
C TYR A 280 0.10 39.96 -38.52
N GLN A 281 0.67 40.52 -37.45
CA GLN A 281 1.14 39.75 -36.29
C GLN A 281 0.03 39.12 -35.50
N GLU A 282 0.29 37.93 -34.97
CA GLU A 282 -0.46 37.27 -33.93
C GLU A 282 0.25 37.53 -32.63
N PHE A 283 -0.53 37.53 -31.53
CA PHE A 283 -0.03 37.80 -30.19
C PHE A 283 -0.44 36.71 -29.21
N ILE A 284 0.38 36.60 -28.18
CA ILE A 284 0.07 35.78 -27.01
C ILE A 284 0.11 36.66 -25.78
N SER A 285 -0.86 36.50 -24.90
CA SER A 285 -0.92 37.24 -23.64
C SER A 285 -1.47 36.37 -22.52
N GLU A 286 -1.75 37.00 -21.40
CA GLU A 286 -2.22 36.45 -20.16
C GLU A 286 -1.13 35.72 -19.36
N ARG A 287 -1.18 35.89 -18.05
CA ARG A 287 -0.28 35.21 -17.14
C ARG A 287 -0.97 33.94 -16.62
N PRO A 288 -0.55 32.74 -17.04
CA PRO A 288 -1.12 31.50 -16.55
C PRO A 288 -0.99 31.37 -15.04
N THR A 289 -1.99 30.77 -14.38
CA THR A 289 -1.88 30.33 -13.00
C THR A 289 -0.99 29.09 -12.92
N ALA A 290 -0.37 28.88 -11.77
CA ALA A 290 0.47 27.72 -11.56
C ALA A 290 0.39 27.22 -10.12
N ASP A 291 0.49 25.90 -9.97
CA ASP A 291 0.58 25.21 -8.69
C ASP A 291 1.97 24.58 -8.54
N PRO A 292 2.42 24.29 -7.31
CA PRO A 292 3.63 23.49 -7.12
C PRO A 292 3.56 22.17 -7.88
N VAL A 293 4.69 21.70 -8.41
CA VAL A 293 4.77 20.38 -9.06
C VAL A 293 4.35 19.31 -8.08
N LYS A 294 3.45 18.43 -8.52
CA LYS A 294 2.93 17.31 -7.71
C LYS A 294 3.38 15.96 -8.28
N ALA A 295 3.60 15.02 -7.37
CA ALA A 295 3.79 13.62 -7.71
C ALA A 295 2.98 12.75 -6.75
N TYR A 296 2.63 11.55 -7.17
CA TYR A 296 1.67 10.72 -6.47
C TYR A 296 2.16 9.29 -6.32
N ILE A 297 1.84 8.70 -5.19
CA ILE A 297 1.86 7.27 -4.93
C ILE A 297 0.51 6.84 -4.36
N LYS A 298 0.27 5.55 -4.33
CA LYS A 298 -0.83 4.96 -3.58
C LYS A 298 -0.27 3.96 -2.59
N VAL A 299 -0.85 3.90 -1.40
CA VAL A 299 -0.48 2.92 -0.39
C VAL A 299 -1.70 2.21 0.15
N LYS A 300 -1.55 0.95 0.49
CA LYS A 300 -2.50 0.15 1.25
C LYS A 300 -1.73 -0.73 2.22
N THR A 301 -2.38 -1.19 3.28
CA THR A 301 -1.78 -2.17 4.15
C THR A 301 -2.02 -3.59 3.64
N GLU A 302 -1.18 -4.51 4.09
CA GLU A 302 -1.44 -5.93 4.01
C GLU A 302 -2.77 -6.27 4.69
N ASN A 303 -3.45 -7.27 4.18
CA ASN A 303 -4.77 -7.68 4.62
C ASN A 303 -4.63 -8.75 5.70
N ILE A 304 -4.40 -8.37 6.97
CA ILE A 304 -4.23 -9.30 8.09
C ILE A 304 -5.32 -9.19 9.14
N GLY A 305 -5.50 -10.26 9.91
CA GLY A 305 -6.32 -10.36 11.10
C GLY A 305 -5.77 -11.41 12.06
N TYR A 306 -6.55 -11.84 13.04
CA TYR A 306 -6.15 -12.77 14.09
C TYR A 306 -7.18 -13.87 14.27
N GLY A 307 -6.71 -15.05 14.69
CA GLY A 307 -7.54 -16.13 15.21
C GLY A 307 -7.44 -16.18 16.74
N GLU A 308 -8.52 -16.55 17.40
CA GLU A 308 -8.51 -16.90 18.82
C GLU A 308 -9.27 -18.20 19.06
N LEU A 309 -8.92 -18.89 20.15
CA LEU A 309 -9.53 -20.14 20.54
C LEU A 309 -9.83 -20.11 22.03
N THR A 310 -11.04 -20.60 22.39
CA THR A 310 -11.41 -20.91 23.76
C THR A 310 -11.56 -22.40 23.92
N LYS A 311 -10.83 -22.97 24.86
CA LYS A 311 -10.82 -24.41 25.16
C LYS A 311 -11.48 -24.71 26.48
N THR A 312 -12.40 -25.68 26.49
CA THR A 312 -13.11 -26.09 27.72
C THR A 312 -13.24 -27.60 27.84
N ASP A 313 -13.42 -28.10 29.05
CA ASP A 313 -13.92 -29.45 29.28
C ASP A 313 -15.33 -29.59 28.73
N GLU A 314 -15.61 -30.71 28.04
CA GLU A 314 -16.91 -30.95 27.38
C GLU A 314 -18.05 -31.05 28.37
N ALA A 315 -17.82 -31.68 29.55
CA ALA A 315 -18.85 -31.98 30.54
C ALA A 315 -19.09 -30.83 31.52
N SER A 316 -18.01 -30.23 32.02
CA SER A 316 -18.08 -29.22 33.08
C SER A 316 -18.00 -27.77 32.56
N GLY A 317 -17.48 -27.55 31.36
CA GLY A 317 -17.22 -26.21 30.83
C GLY A 317 -16.01 -25.50 31.45
N VAL A 318 -15.26 -26.19 32.33
CA VAL A 318 -14.03 -25.63 32.92
C VAL A 318 -13.00 -25.32 31.83
N LYS A 319 -12.31 -24.21 32.01
CA LYS A 319 -11.29 -23.76 31.07
C LYS A 319 -10.04 -24.64 31.10
N LEU A 320 -9.53 -25.04 29.93
CA LEU A 320 -8.43 -25.98 29.84
C LEU A 320 -7.15 -25.32 29.29
N SER A 321 -6.12 -25.36 30.16
CA SER A 321 -4.77 -24.83 29.84
C SER A 321 -3.91 -25.93 29.23
N GLY A 322 -2.94 -25.51 28.39
CA GLY A 322 -1.90 -26.38 27.83
C GLY A 322 -2.30 -27.18 26.58
N ALA A 323 -3.52 -26.97 26.05
CA ALA A 323 -3.88 -27.51 24.74
C ALA A 323 -3.09 -26.80 23.65
N VAL A 324 -2.47 -27.59 22.74
CA VAL A 324 -1.72 -27.07 21.59
C VAL A 324 -2.49 -27.30 20.31
N TYR A 325 -2.72 -26.23 19.57
CA TYR A 325 -3.41 -26.26 18.28
C TYR A 325 -2.50 -25.85 17.13
N GLY A 326 -2.56 -26.57 16.01
CA GLY A 326 -1.98 -26.15 14.73
C GLY A 326 -2.97 -25.35 13.92
N ILE A 327 -2.51 -24.27 13.29
CA ILE A 327 -3.24 -23.52 12.27
C ILE A 327 -2.67 -23.92 10.91
N TYR A 328 -3.54 -24.35 9.98
CA TYR A 328 -3.16 -24.91 8.69
C TYR A 328 -3.80 -24.14 7.54
N SER A 329 -3.10 -24.02 6.42
CA SER A 329 -3.61 -23.37 5.21
C SER A 329 -4.49 -24.30 4.35
N ASP A 330 -4.54 -25.61 4.66
CA ASP A 330 -5.28 -26.64 3.93
C ASP A 330 -6.21 -27.44 4.84
N SER A 331 -7.33 -27.91 4.30
CA SER A 331 -8.34 -28.69 5.04
C SER A 331 -7.85 -30.08 5.49
N GLY A 332 -6.82 -30.60 4.86
CA GLY A 332 -6.15 -31.85 5.25
C GLY A 332 -5.21 -31.67 6.45
N CYS A 333 -4.99 -30.46 6.93
CA CYS A 333 -4.09 -30.14 8.02
C CYS A 333 -2.65 -30.65 7.79
N THR A 334 -2.14 -30.50 6.56
CA THR A 334 -0.77 -30.90 6.18
C THR A 334 0.21 -29.74 6.19
N ASN A 335 -0.25 -28.51 5.83
CA ASN A 335 0.58 -27.32 5.74
C ASN A 335 0.34 -26.41 6.96
N ARG A 336 1.08 -26.67 8.04
CA ARG A 336 0.97 -25.88 9.27
C ARG A 336 1.67 -24.55 9.12
N VAL A 337 0.94 -23.45 9.36
CA VAL A 337 1.45 -22.06 9.29
C VAL A 337 1.82 -21.51 10.65
N GLN A 338 1.10 -21.90 11.72
CA GLN A 338 1.35 -21.45 13.10
C GLN A 338 0.92 -22.48 14.12
N THR A 339 1.23 -22.25 15.39
CA THR A 339 0.68 -22.97 16.54
C THR A 339 0.15 -21.96 17.58
N MET A 340 -0.87 -22.41 18.33
CA MET A 340 -1.42 -21.68 19.48
C MET A 340 -1.41 -22.63 20.68
N THR A 341 -1.16 -22.11 21.89
CA THR A 341 -1.25 -22.87 23.15
C THR A 341 -2.18 -22.14 24.10
N THR A 342 -3.15 -22.87 24.71
CA THR A 342 -4.09 -22.29 25.64
C THR A 342 -3.44 -21.95 26.97
N ASP A 343 -3.72 -20.75 27.47
CA ASP A 343 -3.29 -20.24 28.79
C ASP A 343 -4.16 -20.78 29.92
N GLY A 344 -3.94 -20.28 31.16
CA GLY A 344 -4.72 -20.64 32.37
C GLY A 344 -6.22 -20.31 32.29
N ASN A 345 -6.64 -19.47 31.35
CA ASN A 345 -8.03 -19.13 31.06
C ASN A 345 -8.62 -19.97 29.92
N GLY A 346 -7.89 -20.97 29.45
CA GLY A 346 -8.28 -21.76 28.28
C GLY A 346 -8.29 -20.98 26.97
N TYR A 347 -7.56 -19.85 26.91
CA TYR A 347 -7.54 -18.92 25.78
C TYR A 347 -6.21 -19.01 25.03
N ALA A 348 -6.29 -18.95 23.71
CA ALA A 348 -5.13 -18.83 22.84
C ALA A 348 -5.41 -17.83 21.71
N LYS A 349 -4.39 -17.07 21.29
CA LYS A 349 -4.46 -16.14 20.16
C LYS A 349 -3.31 -16.42 19.18
N SER A 350 -3.60 -16.34 17.89
CA SER A 350 -2.59 -16.45 16.83
C SER A 350 -1.72 -15.19 16.76
N ALA A 351 -0.52 -15.28 16.18
CA ALA A 351 0.13 -14.14 15.56
C ALA A 351 -0.68 -13.66 14.33
N ALA A 352 -0.25 -12.56 13.68
CA ALA A 352 -0.92 -12.04 12.50
C ALA A 352 -1.04 -13.09 11.38
N LEU A 353 -2.22 -13.22 10.80
CA LEU A 353 -2.54 -14.10 9.68
C LEU A 353 -3.09 -13.26 8.51
N VAL A 354 -2.69 -13.54 7.30
CA VAL A 354 -3.32 -12.93 6.11
C VAL A 354 -4.81 -13.31 6.11
N ALA A 355 -5.69 -12.36 5.76
CA ALA A 355 -7.12 -12.66 5.70
C ALA A 355 -7.41 -13.80 4.71
N GLY A 356 -8.17 -14.77 5.19
CA GLY A 356 -8.42 -16.00 4.44
C GLY A 356 -9.04 -17.09 5.31
N THR A 357 -9.19 -18.29 4.76
CA THR A 357 -9.70 -19.44 5.49
C THR A 357 -8.55 -20.32 5.92
N TYR A 358 -8.54 -20.66 7.20
CA TYR A 358 -7.59 -21.56 7.84
C TYR A 358 -8.33 -22.72 8.53
N TYR A 359 -7.59 -23.76 8.83
CA TYR A 359 -8.08 -24.95 9.53
C TYR A 359 -7.28 -25.12 10.81
N VAL A 360 -8.00 -25.32 11.92
CA VAL A 360 -7.40 -25.41 13.25
C VAL A 360 -7.67 -26.78 13.85
N LYS A 361 -6.60 -27.51 14.15
CA LYS A 361 -6.67 -28.86 14.68
C LYS A 361 -5.80 -29.00 15.91
N GLU A 362 -6.28 -29.75 16.89
CA GLU A 362 -5.51 -30.04 18.09
C GLU A 362 -4.32 -30.97 17.76
N ILE A 363 -3.16 -30.64 18.31
CA ILE A 363 -1.92 -31.41 18.20
C ILE A 363 -1.62 -32.13 19.51
N THR A 364 -1.90 -31.45 20.63
CA THR A 364 -1.66 -31.97 21.98
C THR A 364 -2.83 -31.58 22.86
N ALA A 365 -3.49 -32.56 23.45
CA ALA A 365 -4.53 -32.35 24.44
C ALA A 365 -3.91 -32.02 25.82
N PRO A 366 -4.62 -31.33 26.72
CA PRO A 366 -4.22 -31.19 28.11
C PRO A 366 -4.08 -32.55 28.77
N LYS A 367 -3.21 -32.66 29.79
CA LYS A 367 -3.02 -33.92 30.51
C LYS A 367 -4.33 -34.38 31.18
N GLY A 368 -4.67 -35.66 30.97
CA GLY A 368 -5.91 -36.25 31.48
C GLY A 368 -7.08 -36.17 30.47
N TYR A 369 -6.84 -35.60 29.28
CA TYR A 369 -7.83 -35.48 28.22
C TYR A 369 -7.46 -36.30 27.00
N VAL A 370 -8.45 -36.63 26.20
CA VAL A 370 -8.30 -37.36 24.92
C VAL A 370 -8.13 -36.34 23.79
N LEU A 371 -7.13 -36.56 22.93
CA LEU A 371 -6.87 -35.71 21.76
C LEU A 371 -8.09 -35.63 20.85
N SER A 372 -8.55 -34.42 20.57
CA SER A 372 -9.65 -34.18 19.65
C SER A 372 -9.21 -34.28 18.19
N GLY A 373 -9.87 -35.15 17.40
CA GLY A 373 -9.69 -35.21 15.96
C GLY A 373 -10.42 -34.12 15.18
N THR A 374 -11.16 -33.25 15.86
CA THR A 374 -12.00 -32.22 15.21
C THR A 374 -11.16 -31.15 14.52
N VAL A 375 -11.52 -30.83 13.29
CA VAL A 375 -10.94 -29.71 12.52
C VAL A 375 -11.94 -28.56 12.50
N HIS A 376 -11.52 -27.42 13.03
CA HIS A 376 -12.32 -26.20 13.07
C HIS A 376 -11.94 -25.30 11.87
N THR A 377 -12.93 -24.69 11.22
CA THR A 377 -12.70 -23.69 10.19
C THR A 377 -12.58 -22.31 10.82
N LEU A 378 -11.46 -21.60 10.58
CA LEU A 378 -11.17 -20.25 11.04
C LEU A 378 -11.14 -19.30 9.85
N THR A 379 -12.13 -18.41 9.72
CA THR A 379 -12.16 -17.38 8.68
C THR A 379 -11.60 -16.07 9.24
N VAL A 380 -10.34 -15.80 8.93
CA VAL A 380 -9.65 -14.56 9.33
C VAL A 380 -10.09 -13.41 8.42
N LYS A 381 -10.57 -12.33 9.02
CA LYS A 381 -10.99 -11.10 8.33
C LYS A 381 -10.02 -9.97 8.64
N ALA A 382 -9.80 -9.09 7.67
CA ALA A 382 -8.93 -7.93 7.82
C ALA A 382 -9.28 -7.07 9.04
N GLY A 383 -8.28 -6.78 9.86
CA GLY A 383 -8.43 -5.93 11.05
C GLY A 383 -9.27 -6.51 12.17
N GLN A 384 -9.65 -7.80 12.09
CA GLN A 384 -10.52 -8.44 13.07
C GLN A 384 -9.84 -9.64 13.74
N THR A 385 -10.31 -9.96 14.95
CA THR A 385 -10.04 -11.23 15.63
C THR A 385 -11.27 -12.12 15.47
N THR A 386 -11.07 -13.34 14.96
CA THR A 386 -12.15 -14.33 14.79
C THR A 386 -11.95 -15.47 15.76
N GLY A 387 -12.98 -15.75 16.60
CA GLY A 387 -12.94 -16.78 17.62
C GLY A 387 -13.50 -18.11 17.18
N ILE A 388 -12.92 -19.20 17.67
CA ILE A 388 -13.46 -20.55 17.65
C ILE A 388 -13.53 -21.10 19.07
N SER A 389 -14.41 -22.09 19.31
CA SER A 389 -14.53 -22.82 20.57
C SER A 389 -14.26 -24.29 20.34
N ALA A 390 -13.52 -24.90 21.26
CA ALA A 390 -13.19 -26.32 21.23
C ALA A 390 -13.37 -26.94 22.63
N THR A 391 -13.71 -28.22 22.65
CA THR A 391 -13.88 -29.00 23.88
C THR A 391 -13.03 -30.25 23.84
N ASP A 392 -12.65 -30.78 25.00
CA ASP A 392 -12.08 -32.10 25.14
C ASP A 392 -12.88 -32.96 26.09
N LYS A 393 -12.82 -34.26 25.86
CA LYS A 393 -13.33 -35.27 26.76
C LYS A 393 -12.24 -35.75 27.68
N GLU A 394 -12.62 -35.91 28.97
CA GLU A 394 -11.75 -36.55 29.95
C GLU A 394 -11.33 -37.95 29.48
N GLN A 395 -10.11 -38.32 29.74
CA GLN A 395 -9.64 -39.70 29.53
C GLN A 395 -10.12 -40.56 30.69
N LEU A 396 -11.02 -41.49 30.39
CA LEU A 396 -11.51 -42.50 31.32
C LEU A 396 -10.83 -43.83 31.08
N GLY A 397 -10.75 -44.65 32.10
CA GLY A 397 -10.19 -46.01 32.02
C GLY A 397 -11.18 -47.09 32.46
N ALA A 398 -10.70 -48.33 32.48
CA ALA A 398 -11.45 -49.48 32.93
C ALA A 398 -10.54 -50.44 33.72
N ILE A 399 -11.15 -51.16 34.69
CA ILE A 399 -10.53 -52.25 35.42
C ILE A 399 -11.22 -53.56 34.99
N THR A 400 -10.44 -54.51 34.47
CA THR A 400 -10.92 -55.85 34.22
C THR A 400 -10.45 -56.80 35.32
N ILE A 401 -11.37 -57.42 36.03
CA ILE A 401 -11.10 -58.38 37.12
C ILE A 401 -11.25 -59.76 36.58
N TYR A 402 -10.24 -60.61 36.76
CA TYR A 402 -10.24 -62.01 36.37
C TYR A 402 -10.27 -62.88 37.60
N LYS A 403 -11.13 -63.91 37.63
CA LYS A 403 -11.13 -64.92 38.66
C LYS A 403 -10.79 -66.29 38.06
N GLU A 404 -9.77 -66.92 38.60
CA GLU A 404 -9.38 -68.27 38.29
C GLU A 404 -9.27 -69.10 39.53
N GLY A 405 -9.46 -70.39 39.39
CA GLY A 405 -9.27 -71.35 40.49
C GLY A 405 -8.91 -72.75 39.95
N GLU A 406 -8.40 -73.56 40.86
CA GLU A 406 -8.05 -74.93 40.53
C GLU A 406 -9.31 -75.81 40.52
N VAL A 407 -9.52 -76.49 39.43
CA VAL A 407 -10.63 -77.49 39.23
C VAL A 407 -10.01 -78.84 39.04
N LEU A 408 -10.59 -79.88 39.72
CA LEU A 408 -10.17 -81.23 39.57
C LEU A 408 -10.36 -81.68 38.09
N SER A 409 -9.29 -81.98 37.39
CA SER A 409 -9.29 -82.39 35.98
C SER A 409 -9.27 -83.90 35.85
N SER A 410 -8.54 -84.67 36.71
CA SER A 410 -8.54 -86.12 36.63
C SER A 410 -8.07 -86.74 37.97
N TRP A 411 -8.39 -88.05 38.13
CA TRP A 411 -7.91 -88.89 39.18
C TRP A 411 -7.37 -90.16 38.55
N ASN A 412 -6.12 -90.52 38.86
CA ASN A 412 -5.45 -91.71 38.24
C ASN A 412 -5.37 -92.90 39.17
N GLY A 413 -6.13 -92.92 40.28
CA GLY A 413 -6.13 -93.95 41.27
C GLY A 413 -5.19 -93.76 42.45
N SER A 414 -4.25 -92.74 42.36
CA SER A 414 -3.28 -92.40 43.40
C SER A 414 -3.14 -90.90 43.62
N ASN A 415 -3.31 -90.13 42.55
CA ASN A 415 -3.10 -88.69 42.64
C ASN A 415 -4.25 -87.93 41.93
N PHE A 416 -4.63 -86.78 42.48
CA PHE A 416 -5.51 -85.80 41.87
C PHE A 416 -4.67 -84.83 41.01
N THR A 417 -5.16 -84.58 39.81
CA THR A 417 -4.59 -83.56 38.94
C THR A 417 -5.59 -82.38 38.84
N TYR A 418 -5.09 -81.18 39.01
CA TYR A 418 -5.86 -79.97 38.95
C TYR A 418 -5.44 -79.15 37.77
N GLU A 419 -6.39 -78.43 37.17
CA GLU A 419 -6.09 -77.38 36.15
C GLU A 419 -6.73 -76.08 36.57
N LYS A 420 -6.10 -74.96 36.17
CA LYS A 420 -6.65 -73.61 36.39
C LYS A 420 -7.74 -73.37 35.39
N LYS A 421 -8.93 -73.02 35.83
CA LYS A 421 -10.06 -72.58 35.02
C LYS A 421 -10.60 -71.26 35.49
N LYS A 422 -11.15 -70.52 34.50
CA LYS A 422 -11.88 -69.28 34.78
C LYS A 422 -13.15 -69.57 35.55
N LEU A 423 -13.44 -68.76 36.57
CA LEU A 423 -14.51 -68.99 37.52
C LEU A 423 -15.57 -67.89 37.43
N SER A 424 -16.83 -68.32 37.21
CA SER A 424 -18.01 -67.45 37.23
C SER A 424 -18.64 -67.39 38.60
N GLY A 425 -19.20 -66.21 38.98
CA GLY A 425 -19.96 -66.00 40.18
C GLY A 425 -19.22 -65.49 41.42
N ALA A 426 -17.90 -65.23 41.28
CA ALA A 426 -17.17 -64.50 42.33
C ALA A 426 -17.52 -63.03 42.31
N THR A 427 -17.71 -62.45 43.52
CA THR A 427 -18.14 -61.06 43.63
C THR A 427 -17.04 -60.20 44.27
N PHE A 428 -16.81 -59.02 43.68
CA PHE A 428 -15.79 -58.07 44.08
C PHE A 428 -16.42 -56.73 44.43
N LYS A 429 -15.79 -56.03 45.38
CA LYS A 429 -16.04 -54.63 45.71
C LYS A 429 -14.84 -53.81 45.25
N VAL A 430 -15.09 -52.64 44.71
CA VAL A 430 -14.05 -51.67 44.33
C VAL A 430 -14.22 -50.41 45.18
N THR A 431 -13.14 -49.96 45.78
CA THR A 431 -13.08 -48.71 46.57
C THR A 431 -11.98 -47.80 46.00
N ALA A 432 -12.07 -46.51 46.26
CA ALA A 432 -11.01 -45.55 45.99
C ALA A 432 -9.80 -45.80 46.92
N GLY A 433 -8.63 -46.05 46.37
CA GLY A 433 -7.38 -46.27 47.13
C GLY A 433 -6.72 -44.96 47.58
N ALA A 434 -7.10 -43.86 46.99
CA ALA A 434 -6.71 -42.49 47.31
C ALA A 434 -7.87 -41.55 46.91
N ASP A 435 -7.75 -40.26 47.22
CA ASP A 435 -8.67 -39.27 46.67
C ASP A 435 -8.59 -39.27 45.13
N ILE A 436 -9.73 -39.36 44.45
CA ILE A 436 -9.82 -39.42 42.99
C ILE A 436 -10.50 -38.14 42.48
N TYR A 437 -9.86 -37.55 41.45
CA TYR A 437 -10.29 -36.31 40.83
C TYR A 437 -10.55 -36.51 39.33
N LYS A 438 -11.53 -35.78 38.82
CA LYS A 438 -11.66 -35.59 37.38
C LYS A 438 -10.43 -34.85 36.82
N ALA A 439 -10.22 -34.88 35.51
CA ALA A 439 -9.14 -34.14 34.85
C ALA A 439 -9.28 -32.63 35.06
N ASP A 440 -10.48 -32.09 35.28
CA ASP A 440 -10.77 -30.69 35.59
C ASP A 440 -10.45 -30.27 37.05
N GLY A 441 -9.99 -31.22 37.85
CA GLY A 441 -9.66 -31.01 39.27
C GLY A 441 -10.84 -31.19 40.24
N THR A 442 -12.01 -31.54 39.75
CA THR A 442 -13.18 -31.82 40.65
C THR A 442 -13.00 -33.15 41.35
N LYS A 443 -13.09 -33.15 42.69
CA LYS A 443 -13.00 -34.38 43.49
C LYS A 443 -14.26 -35.21 43.31
N VAL A 444 -14.08 -36.51 42.97
CA VAL A 444 -15.18 -37.46 42.78
C VAL A 444 -15.31 -38.43 43.95
N TYR A 445 -14.19 -38.98 44.42
CA TYR A 445 -14.16 -39.92 45.54
C TYR A 445 -13.09 -39.51 46.56
N SER A 446 -13.39 -39.70 47.82
CA SER A 446 -12.38 -39.69 48.90
C SER A 446 -11.79 -41.11 49.05
N ALA A 447 -10.56 -41.15 49.60
CA ALA A 447 -9.94 -42.44 49.93
C ALA A 447 -10.85 -43.31 50.78
N GLY A 448 -11.10 -44.56 50.34
CA GLY A 448 -11.98 -45.52 50.99
C GLY A 448 -13.43 -45.50 50.51
N ASP A 449 -13.86 -44.46 49.73
CA ASP A 449 -15.23 -44.42 49.18
C ASP A 449 -15.48 -45.60 48.24
N VAL A 450 -16.72 -46.08 48.27
CA VAL A 450 -17.15 -47.18 47.41
C VAL A 450 -17.39 -46.67 46.00
N VAL A 451 -16.69 -47.30 45.04
CA VAL A 451 -16.82 -47.02 43.61
C VAL A 451 -17.79 -47.99 42.96
N ALA A 452 -17.67 -49.27 43.33
CA ALA A 452 -18.62 -50.33 42.94
C ALA A 452 -18.81 -51.32 44.08
N GLU A 453 -20.05 -51.50 44.52
CA GLU A 453 -20.37 -52.32 45.68
C GLU A 453 -20.29 -53.81 45.40
N SER A 454 -20.65 -54.24 44.17
CA SER A 454 -20.78 -55.64 43.81
C SER A 454 -20.57 -55.87 42.30
N LEU A 455 -19.46 -56.49 41.95
CA LEU A 455 -19.10 -56.86 40.59
C LEU A 455 -18.95 -58.38 40.54
N THR A 456 -19.79 -59.08 39.77
CA THR A 456 -19.78 -60.52 39.74
C THR A 456 -19.20 -60.99 38.38
N THR A 457 -18.23 -61.97 38.46
CA THR A 457 -17.60 -62.51 37.25
C THR A 457 -18.57 -63.33 36.42
N GLY A 458 -18.53 -63.11 35.10
CA GLY A 458 -19.30 -63.85 34.10
C GLY A 458 -18.80 -65.28 33.83
N THR A 459 -19.40 -65.95 32.87
CA THR A 459 -19.03 -67.32 32.48
C THR A 459 -17.62 -67.44 31.89
N ASP A 460 -17.05 -66.33 31.47
CA ASP A 460 -15.68 -66.19 31.00
C ASP A 460 -14.69 -65.87 32.15
N GLY A 461 -15.18 -65.86 33.40
CA GLY A 461 -14.41 -65.57 34.58
C GLY A 461 -13.98 -64.10 34.70
N GLN A 462 -14.64 -63.17 33.98
CA GLN A 462 -14.29 -61.76 33.94
C GLN A 462 -15.46 -60.87 34.42
N VAL A 463 -15.12 -59.71 34.93
CA VAL A 463 -16.03 -58.56 35.08
C VAL A 463 -15.26 -57.27 34.81
N VAL A 464 -15.87 -56.34 34.07
CA VAL A 464 -15.28 -55.07 33.69
C VAL A 464 -16.01 -53.94 34.44
N LEU A 465 -15.27 -53.06 35.02
CA LEU A 465 -15.73 -51.75 35.54
C LEU A 465 -15.14 -50.66 34.64
N SER A 466 -16.01 -50.02 33.81
CA SER A 466 -15.64 -49.00 32.86
C SER A 466 -15.89 -47.59 33.41
N ASP A 467 -15.52 -46.56 32.64
CA ASP A 467 -15.75 -45.15 32.88
C ASP A 467 -15.14 -44.64 34.19
N LEU A 468 -14.00 -45.21 34.57
CA LEU A 468 -13.24 -44.82 35.73
C LEU A 468 -12.37 -43.61 35.48
N HIS A 469 -12.42 -42.63 36.39
CA HIS A 469 -11.45 -41.51 36.40
C HIS A 469 -10.06 -42.07 36.69
N LEU A 470 -9.03 -41.35 36.21
CA LEU A 470 -7.62 -41.70 36.50
C LEU A 470 -7.39 -41.63 38.00
N GLY A 471 -6.82 -42.70 38.58
CA GLY A 471 -6.59 -42.79 40.00
C GLY A 471 -6.22 -44.20 40.48
N THR A 472 -6.10 -44.34 41.80
CA THR A 472 -5.81 -45.62 42.44
C THR A 472 -7.05 -46.24 43.01
N TYR A 473 -7.27 -47.50 42.70
CA TYR A 473 -8.43 -48.26 43.15
C TYR A 473 -7.99 -49.50 43.94
N VAL A 474 -8.83 -49.95 44.82
CA VAL A 474 -8.61 -51.17 45.62
C VAL A 474 -9.76 -52.15 45.31
N VAL A 475 -9.42 -53.33 44.78
CA VAL A 475 -10.34 -54.42 44.45
C VAL A 475 -10.26 -55.48 45.56
N THR A 476 -11.37 -55.83 46.13
CA THR A 476 -11.47 -56.84 47.21
C THR A 476 -12.54 -57.85 46.85
N GLU A 477 -12.26 -59.16 46.93
CA GLU A 477 -13.26 -60.23 46.82
C GLU A 477 -14.13 -60.20 48.09
N ILE A 478 -15.44 -60.06 47.90
CA ILE A 478 -16.42 -60.01 49.03
C ILE A 478 -17.30 -61.29 49.07
N LYS A 479 -17.36 -62.08 48.00
CA LYS A 479 -18.02 -63.35 47.94
C LYS A 479 -17.30 -64.31 46.98
N SER A 480 -16.88 -65.46 47.48
CA SER A 480 -16.32 -66.52 46.66
C SER A 480 -17.41 -67.40 46.09
N ILE A 481 -17.00 -68.31 45.22
CA ILE A 481 -17.84 -69.32 44.57
C ILE A 481 -17.93 -70.55 45.48
N ASP A 482 -19.03 -71.29 45.44
CA ASP A 482 -19.20 -72.50 46.20
C ASP A 482 -18.07 -73.50 45.94
N GLY A 483 -17.45 -73.98 47.04
CA GLY A 483 -16.31 -74.91 46.98
C GLY A 483 -14.94 -74.21 46.98
N TYR A 484 -14.89 -72.90 46.95
CA TYR A 484 -13.64 -72.11 47.03
C TYR A 484 -13.57 -71.21 48.25
N THR A 485 -12.36 -71.05 48.78
CA THR A 485 -12.11 -70.11 49.86
C THR A 485 -12.05 -68.69 49.29
N ILE A 486 -12.67 -67.75 50.02
CA ILE A 486 -12.59 -66.32 49.65
C ILE A 486 -11.18 -65.80 49.82
N ASN A 487 -10.70 -65.03 48.86
CA ASN A 487 -9.44 -64.29 49.00
C ASN A 487 -9.73 -62.80 49.33
N THR A 488 -9.66 -62.49 50.59
CA THR A 488 -9.91 -61.14 51.11
C THR A 488 -8.73 -60.20 51.00
N THR A 489 -7.60 -60.62 50.41
CA THR A 489 -6.42 -59.80 50.19
C THR A 489 -6.73 -58.69 49.16
N PRO A 490 -6.71 -57.43 49.56
CA PRO A 490 -7.01 -56.35 48.64
C PRO A 490 -5.93 -56.24 47.53
N GLN A 491 -6.39 -55.96 46.28
CA GLN A 491 -5.52 -55.72 45.13
C GLN A 491 -5.59 -54.24 44.77
N THR A 492 -4.43 -53.55 44.78
CA THR A 492 -4.34 -52.12 44.38
C THR A 492 -4.11 -52.08 42.85
N VAL A 493 -4.91 -51.26 42.17
CA VAL A 493 -4.88 -51.09 40.74
C VAL A 493 -4.80 -49.58 40.45
N ALA A 494 -3.84 -49.16 39.65
CA ALA A 494 -3.74 -47.78 39.18
C ALA A 494 -4.31 -47.69 37.75
N VAL A 495 -5.24 -46.77 37.57
CA VAL A 495 -5.73 -46.31 36.26
C VAL A 495 -4.95 -45.01 35.97
N GLU A 496 -3.93 -45.11 35.15
CA GLU A 496 -2.96 -44.01 34.90
C GLU A 496 -3.11 -43.45 33.51
N TYR A 497 -2.82 -42.17 33.37
CA TYR A 497 -2.65 -41.55 32.08
C TYR A 497 -1.50 -42.22 31.30
N LYS A 498 -1.80 -42.74 30.14
CA LYS A 498 -0.81 -43.38 29.26
C LYS A 498 -0.37 -42.50 28.10
N ASP A 499 -1.33 -42.01 27.34
CA ASP A 499 -1.14 -41.16 26.15
C ASP A 499 -2.49 -40.51 25.83
N GLN A 500 -2.48 -39.37 25.19
CA GLN A 500 -3.69 -38.68 24.74
C GLN A 500 -4.51 -39.44 23.70
N THR A 501 -3.94 -40.49 23.11
CA THR A 501 -4.58 -41.32 22.07
C THR A 501 -4.96 -42.71 22.57
N VAL A 502 -4.62 -43.12 23.81
CA VAL A 502 -4.81 -44.44 24.37
C VAL A 502 -6.01 -44.47 25.34
N THR A 503 -6.94 -45.41 25.17
CA THR A 503 -7.93 -45.77 26.20
C THR A 503 -7.26 -46.65 27.25
N VAL A 504 -7.30 -46.25 28.50
CA VAL A 504 -6.67 -47.00 29.63
C VAL A 504 -7.58 -48.07 30.16
#